data_96a325c6ceb849bd6b8db22e6c53eb41
#
_entry.id   96a325c6ceb849bd6b8db22e6c53eb41
#
_cell.length_a   1.000
_cell.length_b   1.000
_cell.length_c   1.000
_cell.angle_alpha   90.00
_cell.angle_beta   90.00
_cell.angle_gamma   90.00
#
_symmetry.space_group_name_H-M   'P 1'
#
loop_
_entity.id
_entity.type
_entity.pdbx_description
1 polymer ?
#
loop_
_entity_poly.entity_id
_entity_poly.type
_entity_poly.pdbx_seq_one_letter_code
_entity_poly.pdbx_strand_id
1 'polypeptide(L)'
;MKIFIPTRGRADDQVTLSHFPEDLRKQVTLVVNEYEKDLYDKYDCQIMACPESVVHDIASKRKYICENAGGGKIVMLDDDLRFYIRKSTNDWHLRYIEPDEFHALFGLLDKWLDDYAHCGVSAREGNNRVEHL
;
A
#
# COMPACT_ATOMS: atom_id res chain seq x y z
N MET A 1 5.85 -8.90 -6.95
CA MET A 1 6.02 -7.61 -6.25
C MET A 1 5.45 -7.73 -4.84
N LYS A 2 6.19 -7.31 -3.84
CA LYS A 2 5.80 -7.38 -2.43
C LYS A 2 5.07 -6.11 -2.01
N ILE A 3 4.00 -6.25 -1.25
CA ILE A 3 3.18 -5.12 -0.78
C ILE A 3 3.33 -5.00 0.72
N PHE A 4 3.78 -3.85 1.20
CA PHE A 4 3.97 -3.54 2.61
C PHE A 4 3.05 -2.41 3.05
N ILE A 5 2.37 -2.60 4.17
CA ILE A 5 1.54 -1.57 4.79
C ILE A 5 2.07 -1.32 6.20
N PRO A 6 2.86 -0.24 6.40
CA PRO A 6 3.25 0.17 7.74
C PRO A 6 2.04 0.69 8.50
N THR A 7 1.85 0.24 9.72
CA THR A 7 0.71 0.61 10.56
C THR A 7 1.11 0.69 12.03
N ARG A 8 0.42 1.55 12.77
CA ARG A 8 0.59 1.72 14.21
C ARG A 8 -0.70 2.23 14.84
N GLY A 9 -1.14 1.58 15.93
CA GLY A 9 -2.30 2.01 16.69
C GLY A 9 -3.64 1.88 15.96
N ARG A 10 -3.70 1.08 14.89
CA ARG A 10 -4.90 0.91 14.04
C ARG A 10 -5.25 -0.56 13.80
N ALA A 11 -5.06 -1.39 14.80
CA ALA A 11 -5.33 -2.82 14.68
C ALA A 11 -6.79 -3.12 14.31
N ASP A 12 -7.73 -2.26 14.69
CA ASP A 12 -9.15 -2.42 14.40
C ASP A 12 -9.64 -1.58 13.20
N ASP A 13 -8.75 -0.83 12.55
CA ASP A 13 -9.10 0.08 11.46
C ASP A 13 -8.07 0.02 10.32
N GLN A 14 -8.06 -1.10 9.60
CA GLN A 14 -7.20 -1.33 8.44
C GLN A 14 -7.95 -1.01 7.14
N VAL A 15 -8.05 0.28 6.82
CA VAL A 15 -8.85 0.76 5.67
C VAL A 15 -8.29 0.24 4.36
N THR A 16 -7.00 0.42 4.09
CA THR A 16 -6.35 -0.04 2.85
C THR A 16 -6.53 -1.55 2.66
N LEU A 17 -6.19 -2.33 3.68
CA LEU A 17 -6.29 -3.78 3.61
C LEU A 17 -7.73 -4.25 3.38
N SER A 18 -8.71 -3.60 4.02
CA SER A 18 -10.12 -3.96 3.89
C SER A 18 -10.69 -3.77 2.49
N HIS A 19 -10.12 -2.85 1.71
CA HIS A 19 -10.53 -2.60 0.33
C HIS A 19 -9.95 -3.58 -0.69
N PHE A 20 -8.90 -4.30 -0.32
CA PHE A 20 -8.27 -5.25 -1.22
C PHE A 20 -9.12 -6.51 -1.37
N PRO A 21 -9.17 -7.10 -2.58
CA PRO A 21 -9.73 -8.44 -2.75
C PRO A 21 -8.92 -9.48 -1.95
N GLU A 22 -9.55 -10.59 -1.60
CA GLU A 22 -8.98 -11.60 -0.70
C GLU A 22 -7.61 -12.12 -1.16
N ASP A 23 -7.47 -12.43 -2.43
CA ASP A 23 -6.22 -12.92 -3.00
C ASP A 23 -5.08 -11.90 -2.90
N LEU A 24 -5.39 -10.62 -3.04
CA LEU A 24 -4.41 -9.55 -2.87
C LEU A 24 -4.05 -9.32 -1.41
N ARG A 25 -5.02 -9.43 -0.48
CA ARG A 25 -4.75 -9.32 0.96
C ARG A 25 -3.72 -10.35 1.43
N LYS A 26 -3.77 -11.56 0.91
CA LYS A 26 -2.81 -12.62 1.23
C LYS A 26 -1.38 -12.31 0.81
N GLN A 27 -1.19 -11.39 -0.12
CA GLN A 27 0.12 -10.94 -0.59
C GLN A 27 0.67 -9.75 0.22
N VAL A 28 -0.13 -9.18 1.11
CA VAL A 28 0.25 -8.04 1.93
C VAL A 28 1.05 -8.49 3.15
N THR A 29 2.06 -7.71 3.50
CA THR A 29 2.74 -7.76 4.78
C THR A 29 2.40 -6.49 5.57
N LEU A 30 1.69 -6.64 6.69
CA LEU A 30 1.51 -5.55 7.65
C LEU A 30 2.79 -5.40 8.45
N VAL A 31 3.30 -4.17 8.53
CA VAL A 31 4.53 -3.86 9.25
C VAL A 31 4.17 -3.12 10.53
N VAL A 32 4.31 -3.81 11.65
CA VAL A 32 3.81 -3.38 12.96
C VAL A 32 4.93 -3.27 13.98
N ASN A 33 4.73 -2.47 15.02
CA ASN A 33 5.65 -2.48 16.15
C ASN A 33 5.49 -3.78 16.96
N GLU A 34 6.57 -4.30 17.51
CA GLU A 34 6.59 -5.58 18.24
C GLU A 34 5.50 -5.68 19.31
N TYR A 35 5.28 -4.63 20.07
CA TYR A 35 4.30 -4.63 21.17
C TYR A 35 2.84 -4.71 20.69
N GLU A 36 2.58 -4.43 19.40
CA GLU A 36 1.24 -4.50 18.81
C GLU A 36 1.00 -5.80 18.02
N LYS A 37 2.00 -6.62 17.80
CA LYS A 37 1.95 -7.76 16.88
C LYS A 37 0.71 -8.63 17.07
N ASP A 38 0.40 -9.00 18.30
CA ASP A 38 -0.71 -9.92 18.62
C ASP A 38 -2.09 -9.32 18.26
N LEU A 39 -2.20 -7.99 18.23
CA LEU A 39 -3.43 -7.30 17.85
C LEU A 39 -3.78 -7.48 16.37
N TYR A 40 -2.79 -7.81 15.55
CA TYR A 40 -2.93 -7.96 14.10
C TYR A 40 -3.07 -9.42 13.63
N ASP A 41 -3.00 -10.39 14.52
CA ASP A 41 -3.08 -11.83 14.20
C ASP A 41 -4.43 -12.24 13.56
N LYS A 42 -5.46 -11.42 13.73
CA LYS A 42 -6.79 -11.61 13.13
C LYS A 42 -6.84 -11.41 11.61
N TYR A 43 -5.81 -10.80 11.02
CA TYR A 43 -5.78 -10.53 9.58
C TYR A 43 -5.16 -11.69 8.81
N ASP A 44 -5.76 -12.05 7.69
CA ASP A 44 -5.26 -13.09 6.79
C ASP A 44 -4.18 -12.53 5.85
N CYS A 45 -3.07 -12.15 6.44
CA CYS A 45 -1.89 -11.61 5.75
C CYS A 45 -0.63 -11.87 6.56
N GLN A 46 0.53 -11.56 5.99
CA GLN A 46 1.80 -11.67 6.71
C GLN A 46 1.99 -10.49 7.66
N ILE A 47 2.69 -10.74 8.77
CA ILE A 47 3.03 -9.73 9.76
C ILE A 47 4.54 -9.64 9.88
N MET A 48 5.08 -8.43 9.75
CA MET A 48 6.48 -8.09 10.03
C MET A 48 6.51 -7.24 11.29
N ALA A 49 7.06 -7.77 12.37
CA ALA A 49 7.22 -7.04 13.63
C ALA A 49 8.55 -6.27 13.64
N CYS A 50 8.49 -4.99 13.94
CA CYS A 50 9.65 -4.10 13.99
C CYS A 50 10.09 -3.85 15.44
N PRO A 51 11.41 -3.96 15.75
CA PRO A 51 11.91 -3.61 17.05
C PRO A 51 11.77 -2.10 17.33
N GLU A 52 11.31 -1.74 18.53
CA GLU A 52 11.18 -0.34 18.94
C GLU A 52 12.52 0.38 19.05
N SER A 53 13.59 -0.36 19.31
CA SER A 53 14.95 0.19 19.33
C SER A 53 15.40 0.75 17.99
N VAL A 54 14.79 0.34 16.89
CA VAL A 54 15.15 0.71 15.51
C VAL A 54 14.08 1.57 14.86
N VAL A 55 12.80 1.35 15.20
CA VAL A 55 11.67 1.99 14.55
C VAL A 55 10.94 2.91 15.53
N HIS A 56 11.07 4.23 15.33
CA HIS A 56 10.51 5.27 16.20
C HIS A 56 9.38 6.05 15.56
N ASP A 57 9.35 6.12 14.21
CA ASP A 57 8.43 6.91 13.41
C ASP A 57 8.17 6.23 12.07
N ILE A 58 7.35 6.86 11.23
CA ILE A 58 7.03 6.33 9.90
C ILE A 58 8.26 6.27 8.97
N ALA A 59 9.16 7.23 9.08
CA ALA A 59 10.36 7.27 8.24
C ALA A 59 11.30 6.11 8.56
N SER A 60 11.58 5.87 9.85
CA SER A 60 12.40 4.72 10.29
C SER A 60 11.73 3.39 9.97
N LYS A 61 10.40 3.32 10.02
CA LYS A 61 9.64 2.11 9.65
C LYS A 61 9.76 1.82 8.14
N ARG A 62 9.63 2.84 7.28
CA ARG A 62 9.83 2.69 5.84
C ARG A 62 11.26 2.28 5.51
N LYS A 63 12.24 2.86 6.18
CA LYS A 63 13.64 2.44 6.06
C LYS A 63 13.82 0.96 6.45
N TYR A 64 13.24 0.55 7.57
CA TYR A 64 13.28 -0.84 8.02
C TYR A 64 12.67 -1.80 6.98
N ILE A 65 11.57 -1.43 6.34
CA ILE A 65 10.98 -2.21 5.25
C ILE A 65 11.98 -2.37 4.10
N CYS A 66 12.60 -1.28 3.65
CA CYS A 66 13.58 -1.33 2.56
C CYS A 66 14.75 -2.26 2.87
N GLU A 67 15.23 -2.24 4.11
CA GLU A 67 16.35 -3.05 4.56
C GLU A 67 16.01 -4.52 4.76
N ASN A 68 14.74 -4.84 5.03
CA ASN A 68 14.29 -6.19 5.40
C ASN A 68 13.32 -6.83 4.40
N ALA A 69 13.05 -6.18 3.28
CA ALA A 69 12.15 -6.72 2.26
C ALA A 69 12.73 -7.90 1.46
N GLY A 70 14.03 -8.15 1.58
CA GLY A 70 14.69 -9.24 0.88
C GLY A 70 15.01 -8.97 -0.58
N GLY A 71 15.01 -7.71 -1.00
CA GLY A 71 15.27 -7.29 -2.38
C GLY A 71 14.04 -7.43 -3.31
N GLY A 72 14.22 -7.01 -4.55
CA GLY A 72 13.16 -7.00 -5.56
C GLY A 72 12.25 -5.79 -5.50
N LYS A 73 11.19 -5.84 -6.28
CA LYS A 73 10.20 -4.76 -6.36
C LYS A 73 9.30 -4.77 -5.13
N ILE A 74 9.09 -3.59 -4.54
CA ILE A 74 8.22 -3.41 -3.39
C ILE A 74 7.25 -2.25 -3.62
N VAL A 75 6.09 -2.34 -3.00
CA VAL A 75 5.11 -1.26 -2.88
C VAL A 75 4.90 -0.98 -1.40
N MET A 76 4.91 0.28 -1.02
CA MET A 76 4.51 0.73 0.32
C MET A 76 3.24 1.55 0.22
N LEU A 77 2.25 1.22 1.03
CA LEU A 77 0.96 1.90 1.08
C LEU A 77 0.64 2.27 2.52
N ASP A 78 0.09 3.45 2.72
CA ASP A 78 -0.45 3.83 4.03
C ASP A 78 -1.69 2.97 4.38
N ASP A 79 -2.03 2.86 5.66
CA ASP A 79 -3.09 1.98 6.15
C ASP A 79 -4.52 2.56 6.03
N ASP A 80 -4.64 3.81 5.62
CA ASP A 80 -5.89 4.57 5.54
C ASP A 80 -6.28 5.01 4.12
N LEU A 81 -5.78 4.31 3.11
CA LEU A 81 -6.03 4.65 1.71
C LEU A 81 -7.34 4.08 1.19
N ARG A 82 -8.00 4.86 0.36
CA ARG A 82 -9.10 4.44 -0.50
C ARG A 82 -8.72 4.68 -1.95
N PHE A 83 -8.99 3.72 -2.80
CA PHE A 83 -8.59 3.75 -4.20
C PHE A 83 -9.76 4.13 -5.09
N TYR A 84 -9.48 5.03 -6.02
CA TYR A 84 -10.45 5.53 -6.99
C TYR A 84 -9.88 5.46 -8.39
N ILE A 85 -10.76 5.36 -9.36
CA ILE A 85 -10.41 5.41 -10.78
C ILE A 85 -11.31 6.44 -11.47
N ARG A 86 -10.82 7.05 -12.53
CA ARG A 86 -11.61 7.92 -13.38
C ARG A 86 -12.55 7.07 -14.22
N LYS A 87 -13.78 7.53 -14.41
CA LYS A 87 -14.79 6.83 -15.21
C LYS A 87 -14.39 6.75 -16.70
N SER A 88 -13.74 7.81 -17.21
CA SER A 88 -13.21 7.86 -18.56
C SER A 88 -12.10 8.90 -18.67
N THR A 89 -11.40 8.93 -19.80
CA THR A 89 -10.36 9.93 -20.08
C THR A 89 -10.88 11.37 -20.13
N ASN A 90 -12.16 11.55 -20.47
CA ASN A 90 -12.83 12.84 -20.57
C ASN A 90 -13.67 13.19 -19.34
N ASP A 91 -13.82 12.26 -18.40
CA ASP A 91 -14.59 12.42 -17.18
C ASP A 91 -13.66 12.35 -15.98
N TRP A 92 -13.49 13.47 -15.31
CA TRP A 92 -12.66 13.61 -14.12
C TRP A 92 -13.34 13.19 -12.82
N HIS A 93 -14.61 12.77 -12.90
CA HIS A 93 -15.29 12.18 -11.74
C HIS A 93 -14.65 10.84 -11.39
N LEU A 94 -14.52 10.61 -10.09
CA LEU A 94 -13.92 9.41 -9.53
C LEU A 94 -15.00 8.43 -9.07
N ARG A 95 -14.74 7.14 -9.25
CA ARG A 95 -15.48 6.06 -8.61
C ARG A 95 -14.52 5.15 -7.87
N TYR A 96 -15.03 4.36 -6.94
CA TYR A 96 -14.23 3.33 -6.28
C TYR A 96 -13.69 2.34 -7.31
N ILE A 97 -12.46 1.89 -7.06
CA ILE A 97 -11.81 0.85 -7.86
C ILE A 97 -12.51 -0.50 -7.63
N GLU A 98 -12.66 -1.28 -8.70
CA GLU A 98 -13.19 -2.64 -8.64
C GLU A 98 -12.07 -3.66 -8.37
N PRO A 99 -12.38 -4.88 -7.88
CA PRO A 99 -11.36 -5.90 -7.59
C PRO A 99 -10.40 -6.19 -8.76
N ASP A 100 -10.92 -6.34 -9.96
CA ASP A 100 -10.09 -6.62 -11.14
C ASP A 100 -9.16 -5.46 -11.50
N GLU A 101 -9.58 -4.24 -11.18
CA GLU A 101 -8.80 -3.03 -11.43
C GLU A 101 -7.62 -2.89 -10.46
N PHE A 102 -7.72 -3.45 -9.25
CA PHE A 102 -6.56 -3.56 -8.36
C PHE A 102 -5.46 -4.40 -9.00
N HIS A 103 -5.79 -5.53 -9.59
CA HIS A 103 -4.82 -6.38 -10.28
C HIS A 103 -4.19 -5.66 -11.47
N ALA A 104 -4.99 -4.92 -12.23
CA ALA A 104 -4.49 -4.10 -13.32
C ALA A 104 -3.53 -3.00 -12.84
N LEU A 105 -3.87 -2.32 -11.74
CA LEU A 105 -3.03 -1.28 -11.15
C LEU A 105 -1.68 -1.85 -10.70
N PHE A 106 -1.67 -2.92 -9.91
CA PHE A 106 -0.44 -3.52 -9.43
C PHE A 106 0.40 -4.14 -10.55
N GLY A 107 -0.25 -4.72 -11.57
CA GLY A 107 0.43 -5.19 -12.77
C GLY A 107 1.12 -4.06 -13.54
N LEU A 108 0.48 -2.90 -13.64
CA LEU A 108 1.04 -1.72 -14.27
C LEU A 108 2.24 -1.16 -13.48
N LEU A 109 2.12 -1.07 -12.17
CA LEU A 109 3.23 -0.64 -11.30
C LEU A 109 4.42 -1.59 -11.40
N ASP A 110 4.17 -2.88 -11.40
CA ASP A 110 5.21 -3.90 -11.57
C ASP A 110 5.97 -3.74 -12.89
N LYS A 111 5.23 -3.51 -13.97
CA LYS A 111 5.82 -3.25 -15.30
C LYS A 111 6.64 -1.96 -15.33
N TRP A 112 6.13 -0.88 -14.76
CA TRP A 112 6.85 0.38 -14.73
C TRP A 112 8.14 0.32 -13.92
N LEU A 113 8.18 -0.50 -12.87
CA LEU A 113 9.39 -0.71 -12.07
C LEU A 113 10.48 -1.51 -12.80
N ASP A 114 10.21 -2.04 -13.99
CA ASP A 114 11.27 -2.55 -14.87
C ASP A 114 12.08 -1.42 -15.51
N ASP A 115 11.41 -0.30 -15.80
CA ASP A 115 12.00 0.83 -16.50
C ASP A 115 12.36 2.01 -15.58
N TYR A 116 11.68 2.14 -14.46
CA TYR A 116 11.83 3.25 -13.52
C TYR A 116 12.22 2.75 -12.13
N ALA A 117 13.17 3.42 -11.51
CA ALA A 117 13.60 3.10 -10.14
C ALA A 117 12.51 3.41 -9.09
N HIS A 118 11.59 4.33 -9.41
CA HIS A 118 10.51 4.74 -8.51
C HIS A 118 9.29 5.15 -9.33
N CYS A 119 8.12 4.74 -8.88
CA CYS A 119 6.84 5.21 -9.40
C CYS A 119 5.83 5.33 -8.26
N GLY A 120 4.76 6.07 -8.48
CA GLY A 120 3.74 6.28 -7.46
C GLY A 120 2.37 6.53 -8.04
N VAL A 121 1.35 6.36 -7.20
CA VAL A 121 -0.03 6.69 -7.50
C VAL A 121 -0.34 8.07 -6.96
N SER A 122 -0.99 8.89 -7.78
CA SER A 122 -1.31 10.27 -7.42
C SER A 122 -2.37 10.35 -6.33
N ALA A 123 -2.20 11.23 -5.37
CA ALA A 123 -3.24 11.56 -4.41
C ALA A 123 -4.41 12.29 -5.09
N ARG A 124 -5.60 12.15 -4.53
CA ARG A 124 -6.82 12.77 -5.08
C ARG A 124 -6.69 14.29 -5.24
N GLU A 125 -6.14 14.97 -4.27
CA GLU A 125 -5.98 16.42 -4.28
C GLU A 125 -5.05 16.87 -5.42
N GLY A 126 -3.99 16.14 -5.68
CA GLY A 126 -3.05 16.41 -6.77
C GLY A 126 -3.61 16.06 -8.15
N ASN A 127 -4.65 15.24 -8.20
CA ASN A 127 -5.21 14.70 -9.44
C ASN A 127 -6.50 15.42 -9.89
N ASN A 128 -6.94 16.45 -9.19
CA ASN A 128 -8.18 17.16 -9.49
C ASN A 128 -8.03 18.14 -10.67
N ARG A 129 -6.82 18.41 -11.11
CA ARG A 129 -6.56 19.29 -12.25
C ARG A 129 -6.02 18.45 -13.40
N VAL A 130 -6.80 18.37 -14.44
CA VAL A 130 -6.31 17.90 -15.73
C VAL A 130 -5.72 19.11 -16.43
N GLU A 131 -4.42 19.25 -16.34
CA GLU A 131 -3.73 20.15 -17.24
C GLU A 131 -3.56 19.44 -18.58
N HIS A 132 -4.11 20.03 -19.60
CA HIS A 132 -3.81 19.63 -20.96
C HIS A 132 -2.41 20.11 -21.29
N LEU A 133 -1.51 19.20 -21.22
CA LEU A 133 -0.17 19.40 -21.76
C LEU A 133 -0.22 19.24 -23.27
#